data_638bb7ba5c5eaab2295231e767b3550b
#
_entry.id   638bb7ba5c5eaab2295231e767b3550b
#
_cell.length_a   1.000
_cell.length_b   1.000
_cell.length_c   1.000
_cell.angle_alpha   90.00
_cell.angle_beta   90.00
_cell.angle_gamma   90.00
#
_symmetry.space_group_name_H-M   'P 1'
#
loop_
_entity.id
_entity.type
_entity.pdbx_description
1 polymer ?
#
loop_
_entity_poly.entity_id
_entity_poly.type
_entity_poly.pdbx_seq_one_letter_code
_entity_poly.pdbx_strand_id
1 'polypeptide(L)'
;MKVIFLTFISTFLYAQVQYNHPELDWKPFETEHFRIHYYSQTDISARKGAYVAEEVYESITKLYNYEPFDKTDIVFTDTDDISNGAAYFFDNKIIIWTSPLDFELRGSHRWLQNVITHEFAHIVSIQSAQKFGKSIPGGYVQWIGYEKEKRSDVLYGYPNTLISYPIPGTTIPPWFAEGLAQYMYPDADWDNWDTIRDMILRDQILNGNSLSWQEINTFGKRGIGNESVYNTGYAFTRYIAVKYGHDTFKKILSSLSKPFNYSVSKAIKDATTKLQQTGSVDDAASWLLATS
;
A
#
# COMPACT_ATOMS: atom_id res chain seq x y z
N MET A 1 25.21 -42.62 21.84
CA MET A 1 24.45 -41.52 22.43
C MET A 1 24.90 -40.24 21.73
N LYS A 2 24.15 -39.79 20.74
CA LYS A 2 24.47 -38.51 20.01
C LYS A 2 23.71 -37.41 20.71
N VAL A 3 24.45 -36.47 21.32
CA VAL A 3 23.91 -35.27 21.93
C VAL A 3 23.68 -34.27 20.81
N ILE A 4 22.41 -33.96 20.53
CA ILE A 4 22.04 -32.86 19.60
C ILE A 4 22.05 -31.59 20.41
N PHE A 5 23.04 -30.72 20.15
CA PHE A 5 23.03 -29.35 20.65
C PHE A 5 22.00 -28.57 19.83
N LEU A 6 20.86 -28.28 20.42
CA LEU A 6 19.95 -27.26 19.87
C LEU A 6 20.50 -25.87 20.24
N THR A 7 21.17 -25.24 19.31
CA THR A 7 21.53 -23.82 19.44
C THR A 7 20.25 -23.01 19.22
N PHE A 8 19.68 -22.47 20.28
CA PHE A 8 18.67 -21.41 20.17
C PHE A 8 19.37 -20.16 19.67
N ILE A 9 19.23 -19.88 18.38
CA ILE A 9 19.53 -18.55 17.85
C ILE A 9 18.32 -17.68 18.22
N SER A 10 18.44 -16.94 19.32
CA SER A 10 17.53 -15.83 19.60
C SER A 10 17.80 -14.77 18.57
N THR A 11 17.04 -14.77 17.47
CA THR A 11 16.91 -13.61 16.62
C THR A 11 16.26 -12.53 17.47
N PHE A 12 17.05 -11.57 17.91
CA PHE A 12 16.52 -10.31 18.39
C PHE A 12 15.84 -9.65 17.21
N LEU A 13 14.52 -9.86 17.10
CA LEU A 13 13.67 -8.99 16.32
C LEU A 13 13.75 -7.63 17.01
N TYR A 14 14.56 -6.73 16.47
CA TYR A 14 14.43 -5.32 16.75
C TYR A 14 13.08 -4.90 16.15
N ALA A 15 12.00 -5.10 16.93
CA ALA A 15 10.80 -4.35 16.69
C ALA A 15 11.21 -2.87 16.88
N GLN A 16 11.22 -2.08 15.83
CA GLN A 16 11.28 -0.64 15.97
C GLN A 16 10.02 -0.26 16.74
N VAL A 17 10.17 -0.08 18.04
CA VAL A 17 9.12 0.50 18.87
C VAL A 17 9.07 1.96 18.50
N GLN A 18 8.04 2.36 17.78
CA GLN A 18 7.81 3.77 17.52
C GLN A 18 7.59 4.47 18.86
N TYR A 19 8.45 5.41 19.17
CA TYR A 19 8.32 6.22 20.38
C TYR A 19 7.24 7.28 20.14
N ASN A 20 6.21 7.29 20.97
CA ASN A 20 5.03 8.15 20.76
C ASN A 20 5.16 9.54 21.38
N HIS A 21 6.32 9.90 21.90
CA HIS A 21 6.61 11.23 22.45
C HIS A 21 5.53 11.75 23.42
N PRO A 22 5.26 11.04 24.52
CA PRO A 22 4.21 11.44 25.48
C PRO A 22 4.56 12.73 26.24
N GLU A 23 5.81 13.20 26.14
CA GLU A 23 6.26 14.48 26.68
C GLU A 23 5.81 15.69 25.87
N LEU A 24 5.32 15.49 24.64
CA LEU A 24 4.79 16.56 23.80
C LEU A 24 3.34 16.87 24.15
N ASP A 25 2.98 18.15 24.11
CA ASP A 25 1.60 18.62 24.32
C ASP A 25 0.77 18.38 23.04
N TRP A 26 0.35 17.13 22.86
CA TRP A 26 -0.47 16.71 21.72
C TRP A 26 -1.87 17.32 21.80
N LYS A 27 -2.30 17.88 20.67
CA LYS A 27 -3.60 18.53 20.51
C LYS A 27 -4.35 17.93 19.32
N PRO A 28 -5.65 17.63 19.45
CA PRO A 28 -6.49 17.27 18.32
C PRO A 28 -7.30 18.47 17.84
N PHE A 29 -7.62 18.50 16.56
CA PHE A 29 -8.79 19.18 16.01
C PHE A 29 -9.41 18.34 14.90
N GLU A 30 -10.66 18.61 14.59
CA GLU A 30 -11.38 17.85 13.57
C GLU A 30 -11.78 18.75 12.41
N THR A 31 -11.81 18.15 11.22
CA THR A 31 -12.44 18.65 10.03
C THR A 31 -13.66 17.79 9.68
N GLU A 32 -14.22 17.92 8.50
CA GLU A 32 -15.38 17.11 8.10
C GLU A 32 -15.04 15.61 8.04
N HIS A 33 -13.89 15.24 7.42
CA HIS A 33 -13.52 13.85 7.17
C HIS A 33 -12.29 13.37 7.95
N PHE A 34 -11.58 14.27 8.64
CA PHE A 34 -10.31 13.94 9.29
C PHE A 34 -10.29 14.37 10.75
N ARG A 35 -9.48 13.64 11.54
CA ARG A 35 -9.08 14.02 12.90
C ARG A 35 -7.58 14.26 12.89
N ILE A 36 -7.17 15.48 13.20
CA ILE A 36 -5.79 15.93 13.08
C ILE A 36 -5.15 15.94 14.46
N HIS A 37 -4.00 15.28 14.58
CA HIS A 37 -3.19 15.25 15.80
C HIS A 37 -1.87 15.97 15.55
N TYR A 38 -1.54 16.91 16.40
CA TYR A 38 -0.37 17.77 16.25
C TYR A 38 0.11 18.30 17.61
N TYR A 39 1.25 18.92 17.63
CA TYR A 39 1.79 19.71 18.76
C TYR A 39 2.32 21.05 18.25
N SER A 40 2.75 21.94 19.15
CA SER A 40 3.00 23.37 18.83
C SER A 40 3.93 23.56 17.62
N GLN A 41 4.98 22.74 17.49
CA GLN A 41 5.97 22.85 16.41
C GLN A 41 5.38 22.46 15.05
N THR A 42 4.35 21.62 15.01
CA THR A 42 3.72 21.15 13.78
C THR A 42 2.39 21.85 13.45
N ASP A 43 1.96 22.87 14.22
CA ASP A 43 0.66 23.53 14.07
C ASP A 43 0.40 24.06 12.65
N ILE A 44 1.38 24.76 12.07
CA ILE A 44 1.25 25.34 10.72
C ILE A 44 1.08 24.22 9.67
N SER A 45 1.93 23.19 9.77
CA SER A 45 1.88 22.04 8.86
C SER A 45 0.58 21.25 9.01
N ALA A 46 0.10 21.08 10.24
CA ALA A 46 -1.16 20.40 10.53
C ALA A 46 -2.38 21.13 9.93
N ARG A 47 -2.45 22.45 10.06
CA ARG A 47 -3.54 23.23 9.46
C ARG A 47 -3.50 23.21 7.94
N LYS A 48 -2.30 23.35 7.36
CA LYS A 48 -2.12 23.26 5.90
C LYS A 48 -2.45 21.85 5.41
N GLY A 49 -1.99 20.83 6.13
CA GLY A 49 -2.27 19.43 5.79
C GLY A 49 -3.74 19.08 5.89
N ALA A 50 -4.46 19.58 6.90
CA ALA A 50 -5.89 19.41 7.02
C ALA A 50 -6.65 20.00 5.82
N TYR A 51 -6.25 21.18 5.37
CA TYR A 51 -6.81 21.79 4.17
C TYR A 51 -6.57 20.90 2.93
N VAL A 52 -5.34 20.44 2.73
CA VAL A 52 -4.98 19.54 1.63
C VAL A 52 -5.78 18.23 1.69
N ALA A 53 -5.91 17.64 2.87
CA ALA A 53 -6.65 16.39 3.05
C ALA A 53 -8.12 16.51 2.63
N GLU A 54 -8.80 17.59 3.03
CA GLU A 54 -10.19 17.85 2.61
C GLU A 54 -10.31 18.09 1.10
N GLU A 55 -9.38 18.83 0.52
CA GLU A 55 -9.39 19.12 -0.93
C GLU A 55 -9.27 17.85 -1.79
N VAL A 56 -8.50 16.84 -1.35
CA VAL A 56 -8.31 15.60 -2.11
C VAL A 56 -9.33 14.51 -1.78
N TYR A 57 -10.11 14.67 -0.72
CA TYR A 57 -11.00 13.63 -0.19
C TYR A 57 -11.97 13.12 -1.25
N GLU A 58 -12.78 14.01 -1.84
CA GLU A 58 -13.81 13.64 -2.80
C GLU A 58 -13.22 12.98 -4.05
N SER A 59 -12.13 13.53 -4.59
CA SER A 59 -11.48 13.01 -5.79
C SER A 59 -10.97 11.59 -5.58
N ILE A 60 -10.34 11.30 -4.45
CA ILE A 60 -9.77 9.99 -4.14
C ILE A 60 -10.87 8.97 -3.80
N THR A 61 -11.84 9.33 -2.97
CA THR A 61 -12.94 8.42 -2.61
C THR A 61 -13.80 8.06 -3.82
N LYS A 62 -14.04 9.02 -4.71
CA LYS A 62 -14.75 8.80 -5.97
C LYS A 62 -13.98 7.91 -6.94
N LEU A 63 -12.65 8.12 -7.06
CA LEU A 63 -11.79 7.32 -7.94
C LEU A 63 -11.86 5.83 -7.59
N TYR A 64 -11.77 5.50 -6.30
CA TYR A 64 -11.77 4.12 -5.82
C TYR A 64 -13.16 3.60 -5.42
N ASN A 65 -14.18 4.49 -5.43
CA ASN A 65 -15.57 4.21 -5.03
C ASN A 65 -15.64 3.60 -3.62
N TYR A 66 -14.93 4.26 -2.69
CA TYR A 66 -14.87 3.85 -1.29
C TYR A 66 -14.64 5.05 -0.40
N GLU A 67 -15.40 5.13 0.68
CA GLU A 67 -15.23 6.12 1.74
C GLU A 67 -14.82 5.42 3.03
N PRO A 68 -13.82 5.92 3.76
CA PRO A 68 -13.51 5.44 5.09
C PRO A 68 -14.76 5.54 5.99
N PHE A 69 -15.01 4.50 6.78
CA PHE A 69 -16.24 4.41 7.61
C PHE A 69 -16.24 5.37 8.83
N ASP A 70 -15.10 5.99 9.13
CA ASP A 70 -14.92 6.98 10.20
C ASP A 70 -13.90 8.02 9.73
N LYS A 71 -13.80 9.15 10.43
CA LYS A 71 -12.74 10.14 10.15
C LYS A 71 -11.38 9.48 10.18
N THR A 72 -10.56 9.77 9.18
CA THR A 72 -9.17 9.29 9.14
C THR A 72 -8.32 10.13 10.07
N ASP A 73 -7.58 9.49 10.97
CA ASP A 73 -6.63 10.17 11.84
C ASP A 73 -5.36 10.54 11.06
N ILE A 74 -4.94 11.82 11.12
CA ILE A 74 -3.67 12.28 10.57
C ILE A 74 -2.81 12.82 11.70
N VAL A 75 -1.65 12.20 11.91
CA VAL A 75 -0.69 12.57 12.94
C VAL A 75 0.48 13.29 12.31
N PHE A 76 0.69 14.56 12.69
CA PHE A 76 1.82 15.36 12.23
C PHE A 76 2.94 15.30 13.26
N THR A 77 4.09 14.82 12.85
CA THR A 77 5.30 14.70 13.69
C THR A 77 6.50 15.32 13.00
N ASP A 78 7.48 15.76 13.80
CA ASP A 78 8.73 16.36 13.33
C ASP A 78 9.83 16.23 14.42
N THR A 79 9.83 15.10 15.10
CA THR A 79 10.75 14.81 16.20
C THR A 79 12.06 14.17 15.75
N ASP A 80 12.10 13.69 14.52
CA ASP A 80 13.22 12.96 13.93
C ASP A 80 13.61 13.59 12.59
N ASP A 81 14.88 13.45 12.20
CA ASP A 81 15.37 13.86 10.88
C ASP A 81 14.92 12.86 9.79
N ILE A 82 13.62 12.68 9.69
CA ILE A 82 12.98 11.78 8.73
C ILE A 82 12.01 12.59 7.86
N SER A 83 11.98 12.29 6.57
CA SER A 83 10.95 12.77 5.66
C SER A 83 10.20 11.56 5.11
N ASN A 84 8.98 11.34 5.57
CA ASN A 84 8.17 10.21 5.14
C ASN A 84 6.68 10.46 5.40
N GLY A 85 5.84 9.62 4.78
CA GLY A 85 4.47 9.37 5.16
C GLY A 85 4.29 7.88 5.45
N ALA A 86 3.26 7.52 6.20
CA ALA A 86 2.90 6.14 6.44
C ALA A 86 1.39 5.99 6.67
N ALA A 87 0.74 5.19 5.84
CA ALA A 87 -0.66 4.84 5.98
C ALA A 87 -0.85 3.52 6.73
N TYR A 88 -1.51 3.59 7.87
CA TYR A 88 -1.92 2.43 8.66
C TYR A 88 -3.40 2.14 8.38
N PHE A 89 -3.66 1.46 7.28
CA PHE A 89 -5.02 1.29 6.77
C PHE A 89 -5.94 0.47 7.70
N PHE A 90 -5.41 -0.45 8.52
CA PHE A 90 -6.20 -1.14 9.53
C PHE A 90 -6.65 -0.23 10.67
N ASP A 91 -5.84 0.77 11.03
CA ASP A 91 -6.13 1.74 12.07
C ASP A 91 -6.84 2.99 11.53
N ASN A 92 -7.04 3.08 10.21
CA ASN A 92 -7.53 4.27 9.54
C ASN A 92 -6.72 5.53 9.91
N LYS A 93 -5.40 5.41 9.91
CA LYS A 93 -4.46 6.43 10.40
C LYS A 93 -3.34 6.69 9.41
N ILE A 94 -2.94 7.94 9.31
CA ILE A 94 -1.80 8.42 8.53
C ILE A 94 -0.82 9.11 9.49
N ILE A 95 0.46 8.85 9.35
CA ILE A 95 1.52 9.61 10.04
C ILE A 95 2.31 10.39 8.99
N ILE A 96 2.50 11.69 9.22
CA ILE A 96 3.23 12.59 8.34
C ILE A 96 4.40 13.20 9.11
N TRP A 97 5.62 12.98 8.61
CA TRP A 97 6.79 13.76 9.02
C TRP A 97 6.79 15.07 8.23
N THR A 98 6.72 16.20 8.95
CA THR A 98 6.39 17.49 8.33
C THR A 98 7.53 18.11 7.55
N SER A 99 8.77 17.80 7.91
CA SER A 99 9.96 18.34 7.26
C SER A 99 10.25 17.60 5.95
N PRO A 100 10.26 18.31 4.80
CA PRO A 100 10.69 17.70 3.55
C PRO A 100 12.20 17.55 3.54
N LEU A 101 12.69 16.38 3.16
CA LEU A 101 14.10 16.19 2.80
C LEU A 101 14.20 16.08 1.27
N ASP A 102 15.20 16.72 0.72
CA ASP A 102 15.50 16.57 -0.71
C ASP A 102 15.97 15.15 -1.00
N PHE A 103 15.47 14.61 -2.10
CA PHE A 103 15.80 13.27 -2.54
C PHE A 103 16.14 13.27 -4.03
N GLU A 104 17.37 12.94 -4.38
CA GLU A 104 17.90 13.08 -5.74
C GLU A 104 17.12 12.27 -6.79
N LEU A 105 16.46 11.19 -6.40
CA LEU A 105 15.65 10.35 -7.30
C LEU A 105 14.23 10.88 -7.52
N ARG A 106 13.90 12.00 -6.88
CA ARG A 106 12.62 12.70 -7.02
C ARG A 106 12.91 14.17 -7.30
N GLY A 107 12.10 14.78 -8.17
CA GLY A 107 12.19 16.21 -8.43
C GLY A 107 11.63 17.05 -7.30
N SER A 108 11.71 18.34 -7.47
CA SER A 108 11.09 19.31 -6.57
C SER A 108 9.58 19.10 -6.52
N HIS A 109 9.01 18.99 -5.33
CA HIS A 109 7.59 18.74 -5.13
C HIS A 109 7.03 19.47 -3.90
N ARG A 110 5.72 19.61 -3.85
CA ARG A 110 5.01 20.19 -2.72
C ARG A 110 4.77 19.11 -1.67
N TRP A 111 5.71 18.99 -0.73
CA TRP A 111 5.77 17.88 0.20
C TRP A 111 4.43 17.47 0.83
N LEU A 112 3.77 18.39 1.56
CA LEU A 112 2.52 18.06 2.25
C LEU A 112 1.41 17.65 1.29
N GLN A 113 1.30 18.30 0.12
CA GLN A 113 0.30 17.92 -0.87
C GLN A 113 0.55 16.50 -1.37
N ASN A 114 1.76 16.20 -1.77
CA ASN A 114 2.10 14.90 -2.34
C ASN A 114 1.95 13.79 -1.32
N VAL A 115 2.53 13.95 -0.13
CA VAL A 115 2.52 12.90 0.88
C VAL A 115 1.11 12.63 1.42
N ILE A 116 0.29 13.66 1.67
CA ILE A 116 -1.07 13.47 2.17
C ILE A 116 -1.94 12.79 1.11
N THR A 117 -1.85 13.23 -0.14
CA THR A 117 -2.58 12.63 -1.26
C THR A 117 -2.19 11.16 -1.42
N HIS A 118 -0.89 10.86 -1.37
CA HIS A 118 -0.34 9.51 -1.47
C HIS A 118 -0.85 8.61 -0.34
N GLU A 119 -0.67 9.03 0.91
CA GLU A 119 -1.05 8.22 2.06
C GLU A 119 -2.58 8.04 2.18
N PHE A 120 -3.34 9.08 1.85
CA PHE A 120 -4.80 8.97 1.84
C PHE A 120 -5.28 8.04 0.70
N ALA A 121 -4.62 8.05 -0.45
CA ALA A 121 -4.91 7.08 -1.51
C ALA A 121 -4.64 5.64 -1.05
N HIS A 122 -3.60 5.39 -0.24
CA HIS A 122 -3.40 4.09 0.40
C HIS A 122 -4.56 3.70 1.33
N ILE A 123 -4.99 4.62 2.21
CA ILE A 123 -6.14 4.36 3.09
C ILE A 123 -7.34 3.90 2.27
N VAL A 124 -7.75 4.69 1.29
CA VAL A 124 -8.96 4.44 0.51
C VAL A 124 -8.82 3.18 -0.36
N SER A 125 -7.72 3.06 -1.12
CA SER A 125 -7.55 1.95 -2.06
C SER A 125 -7.35 0.60 -1.37
N ILE A 126 -6.56 0.55 -0.29
CA ILE A 126 -6.29 -0.70 0.41
C ILE A 126 -7.51 -1.14 1.23
N GLN A 127 -8.18 -0.20 1.91
CA GLN A 127 -9.43 -0.52 2.62
C GLN A 127 -10.51 -1.03 1.68
N SER A 128 -10.65 -0.46 0.48
CA SER A 128 -11.64 -0.91 -0.52
C SER A 128 -11.40 -2.35 -1.00
N ALA A 129 -10.17 -2.85 -0.89
CA ALA A 129 -9.80 -4.22 -1.25
C ALA A 129 -9.73 -5.18 -0.06
N GLN A 130 -10.08 -4.75 1.15
CA GLN A 130 -10.10 -5.63 2.31
C GLN A 130 -11.13 -6.74 2.14
N LYS A 131 -10.74 -7.97 2.49
CA LYS A 131 -11.60 -9.16 2.41
C LYS A 131 -12.53 -9.33 3.61
N PHE A 132 -12.21 -8.68 4.70
CA PHE A 132 -12.94 -8.71 5.96
C PHE A 132 -13.23 -7.29 6.42
N GLY A 133 -14.02 -7.15 7.47
CA GLY A 133 -14.21 -5.88 8.13
C GLY A 133 -12.88 -5.28 8.62
N LYS A 134 -12.90 -3.98 8.88
CA LYS A 134 -11.73 -3.24 9.37
C LYS A 134 -11.12 -3.93 10.59
N SER A 135 -9.84 -3.74 10.78
CA SER A 135 -9.07 -4.29 11.90
C SER A 135 -8.96 -5.83 11.95
N ILE A 136 -9.39 -6.52 10.89
CA ILE A 136 -9.21 -7.97 10.78
C ILE A 136 -8.10 -8.26 9.76
N PRO A 137 -6.86 -8.53 10.21
CA PRO A 137 -5.71 -8.70 9.32
C PRO A 137 -5.76 -9.99 8.51
N GLY A 138 -6.56 -10.97 8.94
CA GLY A 138 -6.73 -12.24 8.23
C GLY A 138 -7.64 -13.19 8.95
N GLY A 139 -7.99 -14.27 8.26
CA GLY A 139 -8.76 -15.39 8.79
C GLY A 139 -8.12 -16.72 8.44
N TYR A 140 -8.66 -17.80 9.00
CA TYR A 140 -8.24 -19.15 8.67
C TYR A 140 -9.46 -20.02 8.44
N VAL A 141 -9.40 -20.80 7.35
CA VAL A 141 -10.29 -21.96 7.18
C VAL A 141 -9.52 -23.18 7.63
N GLN A 142 -10.02 -23.86 8.65
CA GLN A 142 -9.33 -25.00 9.24
C GLN A 142 -10.17 -26.26 9.11
N TRP A 143 -9.50 -27.35 8.74
CA TRP A 143 -10.04 -28.68 8.83
C TRP A 143 -9.26 -29.45 9.91
N ILE A 144 -10.01 -30.03 10.85
CA ILE A 144 -9.44 -30.71 12.00
C ILE A 144 -9.91 -32.18 11.96
N GLY A 145 -8.94 -33.08 11.86
CA GLY A 145 -9.19 -34.50 11.97
C GLY A 145 -8.81 -35.02 13.36
N TYR A 146 -9.63 -35.89 13.92
CA TYR A 146 -9.39 -36.48 15.23
C TYR A 146 -9.01 -37.94 15.08
N GLU A 147 -8.26 -38.48 16.06
CA GLU A 147 -8.01 -39.90 16.18
C GLU A 147 -9.36 -40.66 16.33
N LYS A 148 -9.57 -41.68 15.49
CA LYS A 148 -10.83 -42.42 15.44
C LYS A 148 -10.85 -43.56 16.46
N GLU A 149 -9.67 -44.07 16.84
CA GLU A 149 -9.51 -45.20 17.74
C GLU A 149 -8.70 -44.78 18.94
N LYS A 150 -9.13 -45.23 20.11
CA LYS A 150 -8.41 -45.04 21.35
C LYS A 150 -7.19 -45.94 21.37
N ARG A 151 -6.00 -45.38 21.38
CA ARG A 151 -4.73 -46.07 21.50
C ARG A 151 -3.99 -45.61 22.74
N SER A 152 -3.16 -46.49 23.30
CA SER A 152 -2.43 -46.20 24.54
C SER A 152 -1.31 -45.17 24.40
N ASP A 153 -0.82 -45.00 23.18
CA ASP A 153 0.29 -44.10 22.82
C ASP A 153 -0.18 -42.72 22.32
N VAL A 154 -1.48 -42.53 22.20
CA VAL A 154 -2.09 -41.26 21.66
C VAL A 154 -3.10 -40.71 22.66
N LEU A 155 -3.03 -39.41 22.89
CA LEU A 155 -4.00 -38.71 23.73
C LEU A 155 -5.34 -38.59 22.99
N TYR A 156 -6.30 -39.45 23.39
CA TYR A 156 -7.62 -39.51 22.75
C TYR A 156 -8.39 -38.20 22.90
N GLY A 157 -9.04 -37.80 21.83
CA GLY A 157 -9.81 -36.56 21.79
C GLY A 157 -9.02 -35.35 21.30
N TYR A 158 -7.71 -35.50 21.11
CA TYR A 158 -6.92 -34.45 20.46
C TYR A 158 -6.89 -34.59 18.94
N PRO A 159 -6.79 -33.47 18.21
CA PRO A 159 -6.66 -33.53 16.76
C PRO A 159 -5.33 -34.19 16.37
N ASN A 160 -5.40 -35.15 15.44
CA ASN A 160 -4.24 -35.77 14.82
C ASN A 160 -3.88 -35.18 13.47
N THR A 161 -4.77 -34.37 12.92
CA THR A 161 -4.59 -33.68 11.62
C THR A 161 -5.14 -32.27 11.74
N LEU A 162 -4.32 -31.28 11.37
CA LEU A 162 -4.74 -29.90 11.28
C LEU A 162 -4.28 -29.32 9.93
N ILE A 163 -5.23 -29.01 9.08
CA ILE A 163 -4.98 -28.29 7.82
C ILE A 163 -5.53 -26.90 7.97
N SER A 164 -4.68 -25.89 7.84
CA SER A 164 -5.05 -24.49 7.91
C SER A 164 -4.85 -23.83 6.55
N TYR A 165 -5.88 -23.13 6.07
CA TYR A 165 -5.81 -22.32 4.88
C TYR A 165 -5.95 -20.83 5.27
N PRO A 166 -4.85 -20.05 5.25
CA PRO A 166 -4.90 -18.65 5.63
C PRO A 166 -5.58 -17.82 4.56
N ILE A 167 -6.41 -16.87 4.98
CA ILE A 167 -7.03 -15.85 4.14
C ILE A 167 -6.51 -14.51 4.64
N PRO A 168 -5.54 -13.86 3.96
CA PRO A 168 -5.03 -12.55 4.37
C PRO A 168 -6.12 -11.48 4.20
N GLY A 169 -6.10 -10.45 5.03
CA GLY A 169 -7.06 -9.36 4.99
C GLY A 169 -6.98 -8.53 3.71
N THR A 170 -5.78 -8.43 3.12
CA THR A 170 -5.56 -7.80 1.81
C THR A 170 -4.52 -8.57 1.00
N THR A 171 -4.60 -8.47 -0.31
CA THR A 171 -3.69 -9.13 -1.27
C THR A 171 -3.23 -8.18 -2.37
N ILE A 172 -3.28 -6.87 -2.10
CA ILE A 172 -2.73 -5.87 -3.00
C ILE A 172 -1.21 -6.01 -3.00
N PRO A 173 -0.56 -6.23 -4.17
CA PRO A 173 0.89 -6.28 -4.23
C PRO A 173 1.49 -4.87 -4.12
N PRO A 174 2.76 -4.75 -3.64
CA PRO A 174 3.41 -3.45 -3.45
C PRO A 174 3.34 -2.53 -4.67
N TRP A 175 3.68 -3.03 -5.87
CA TRP A 175 3.65 -2.21 -7.07
C TRP A 175 2.28 -1.60 -7.38
N PHE A 176 1.21 -2.32 -7.08
CA PHE A 176 -0.13 -1.82 -7.36
C PHE A 176 -0.61 -0.86 -6.26
N ALA A 177 -0.28 -1.13 -4.99
CA ALA A 177 -0.55 -0.21 -3.90
C ALA A 177 0.14 1.13 -4.13
N GLU A 178 1.45 1.11 -4.41
CA GLU A 178 2.25 2.32 -4.67
C GLU A 178 1.85 2.99 -5.98
N GLY A 179 1.56 2.18 -7.01
CA GLY A 179 1.09 2.71 -8.30
C GLY A 179 -0.23 3.46 -8.18
N LEU A 180 -1.19 2.95 -7.42
CA LEU A 180 -2.45 3.64 -7.13
C LEU A 180 -2.21 4.94 -6.34
N ALA A 181 -1.34 4.89 -5.34
CA ALA A 181 -1.04 6.06 -4.51
C ALA A 181 -0.27 7.14 -5.28
N GLN A 182 0.58 6.76 -6.23
CA GLN A 182 1.28 7.68 -7.13
C GLN A 182 0.41 8.19 -8.30
N TYR A 183 -0.71 7.52 -8.56
CA TYR A 183 -1.62 7.92 -9.61
C TYR A 183 -2.43 9.13 -9.16
N MET A 184 -1.86 10.33 -9.36
CA MET A 184 -2.52 11.59 -9.05
C MET A 184 -3.72 11.75 -9.97
N TYR A 185 -4.91 11.74 -9.40
CA TYR A 185 -6.13 11.86 -10.17
C TYR A 185 -6.21 13.25 -10.82
N PRO A 186 -6.45 13.35 -12.14
CA PRO A 186 -6.41 14.63 -12.85
C PRO A 186 -7.36 15.69 -12.30
N ASP A 187 -8.53 15.28 -11.78
CA ASP A 187 -9.51 16.21 -11.22
C ASP A 187 -9.08 16.80 -9.87
N ALA A 188 -8.08 16.21 -9.22
CA ALA A 188 -7.49 16.75 -8.00
C ALA A 188 -6.52 17.90 -8.29
N ASP A 189 -5.95 17.96 -9.49
CA ASP A 189 -5.00 18.98 -10.00
C ASP A 189 -3.81 19.27 -9.05
N TRP A 190 -3.40 18.27 -8.27
CA TRP A 190 -2.45 18.49 -7.20
C TRP A 190 -1.03 18.33 -7.60
N ASP A 191 -0.74 17.37 -8.47
CA ASP A 191 0.62 17.06 -8.83
C ASP A 191 0.70 16.39 -10.20
N ASN A 192 1.87 16.50 -10.79
CA ASN A 192 2.22 15.84 -12.03
C ASN A 192 3.26 14.78 -11.76
N TRP A 193 3.30 13.76 -12.61
CA TRP A 193 4.37 12.81 -12.62
C TRP A 193 5.73 13.49 -12.78
N ASP A 194 6.64 13.16 -11.88
CA ASP A 194 7.97 13.72 -11.79
C ASP A 194 8.83 13.35 -13.01
N THR A 195 9.39 14.35 -13.67
CA THR A 195 10.23 14.16 -14.86
C THR A 195 11.52 13.40 -14.58
N ILE A 196 12.07 13.47 -13.37
CA ILE A 196 13.25 12.69 -12.96
C ILE A 196 12.88 11.21 -12.85
N ARG A 197 11.75 10.89 -12.24
CA ARG A 197 11.25 9.52 -12.17
C ARG A 197 10.94 8.96 -13.56
N ASP A 198 10.39 9.77 -14.45
CA ASP A 198 10.16 9.38 -15.85
C ASP A 198 11.47 9.08 -16.57
N MET A 199 12.47 9.93 -16.42
CA MET A 199 13.81 9.73 -16.98
C MET A 199 14.43 8.41 -16.49
N ILE A 200 14.38 8.15 -15.19
CA ILE A 200 14.91 6.91 -14.59
C ILE A 200 14.18 5.68 -15.14
N LEU A 201 12.87 5.73 -15.23
CA LEU A 201 12.07 4.62 -15.75
C LEU A 201 12.40 4.34 -17.22
N ARG A 202 12.54 5.39 -18.02
CA ARG A 202 12.93 5.28 -19.44
C ARG A 202 14.32 4.71 -19.61
N ASP A 203 15.28 5.17 -18.80
CA ASP A 203 16.65 4.61 -18.80
C ASP A 203 16.65 3.12 -18.47
N GLN A 204 15.89 2.71 -17.46
CA GLN A 204 15.75 1.29 -17.10
C GLN A 204 15.17 0.44 -18.24
N ILE A 205 14.15 0.97 -18.92
CA ILE A 205 13.52 0.26 -20.05
C ILE A 205 14.49 0.15 -21.24
N LEU A 206 15.12 1.25 -21.62
CA LEU A 206 16.03 1.29 -22.78
C LEU A 206 17.27 0.41 -22.60
N ASN A 207 17.74 0.28 -21.38
CA ASN A 207 18.92 -0.56 -21.06
C ASN A 207 18.57 -2.01 -20.66
N GLY A 208 17.30 -2.41 -20.74
CA GLY A 208 16.84 -3.74 -20.37
C GLY A 208 16.95 -4.06 -18.87
N ASN A 209 16.97 -3.03 -18.03
CA ASN A 209 17.12 -3.13 -16.57
C ASN A 209 15.78 -3.03 -15.81
N SER A 210 14.67 -3.14 -16.52
CA SER A 210 13.33 -3.15 -15.89
C SER A 210 13.17 -4.31 -14.91
N LEU A 211 12.38 -4.07 -13.86
CA LEU A 211 12.04 -5.14 -12.92
C LEU A 211 11.13 -6.17 -13.60
N SER A 212 11.39 -7.44 -13.34
CA SER A 212 10.47 -8.52 -13.72
C SER A 212 9.17 -8.46 -12.92
N TRP A 213 8.14 -9.13 -13.43
CA TRP A 213 6.85 -9.24 -12.75
C TRP A 213 6.93 -9.78 -11.30
N GLN A 214 7.92 -10.63 -11.04
CA GLN A 214 8.15 -11.15 -9.68
C GLN A 214 8.84 -10.12 -8.79
N GLU A 215 9.79 -9.37 -9.33
CA GLU A 215 10.57 -8.38 -8.57
C GLU A 215 9.75 -7.18 -8.14
N ILE A 216 8.80 -6.71 -8.95
CA ILE A 216 7.91 -5.59 -8.57
C ILE A 216 6.96 -5.90 -7.41
N ASN A 217 6.81 -7.18 -7.05
CA ASN A 217 6.01 -7.59 -5.89
C ASN A 217 6.78 -7.48 -4.55
N THR A 218 8.03 -7.02 -4.58
CA THR A 218 8.85 -6.91 -3.36
C THR A 218 9.74 -5.67 -3.44
N PHE A 219 9.76 -4.90 -2.37
CA PHE A 219 10.63 -3.72 -2.27
C PHE A 219 12.11 -4.07 -2.26
N GLY A 220 12.94 -3.12 -2.73
CA GLY A 220 14.39 -3.14 -2.56
C GLY A 220 15.17 -4.23 -3.29
N LYS A 221 14.64 -4.83 -4.36
CA LYS A 221 15.28 -5.99 -5.00
C LYS A 221 16.56 -5.66 -5.75
N ARG A 222 16.59 -4.58 -6.51
CA ARG A 222 17.76 -4.14 -7.26
C ARG A 222 17.62 -2.70 -7.77
N GLY A 223 18.68 -2.21 -8.40
CA GLY A 223 18.72 -0.86 -8.98
C GLY A 223 18.61 0.20 -7.90
N ILE A 224 17.69 1.12 -8.07
CA ILE A 224 17.40 2.20 -7.13
C ILE A 224 16.52 1.76 -5.95
N GLY A 225 16.51 0.46 -5.64
CA GLY A 225 15.81 -0.09 -4.49
C GLY A 225 14.30 0.07 -4.59
N ASN A 226 13.70 0.63 -3.55
CA ASN A 226 12.24 0.80 -3.47
C ASN A 226 11.68 1.67 -4.59
N GLU A 227 12.39 2.73 -5.04
CA GLU A 227 11.93 3.63 -6.09
C GLU A 227 11.60 2.90 -7.40
N SER A 228 12.26 1.79 -7.69
CA SER A 228 11.94 0.97 -8.85
C SER A 228 10.52 0.42 -8.80
N VAL A 229 10.01 0.07 -7.62
CA VAL A 229 8.64 -0.44 -7.43
C VAL A 229 7.62 0.69 -7.58
N TYR A 230 7.90 1.87 -7.03
CA TYR A 230 7.08 3.08 -7.17
C TYR A 230 6.95 3.49 -8.63
N ASN A 231 8.07 3.65 -9.32
CA ASN A 231 8.10 4.13 -10.71
C ASN A 231 7.42 3.14 -11.66
N THR A 232 7.74 1.85 -11.53
CA THR A 232 7.14 0.79 -12.36
C THR A 232 5.65 0.62 -12.03
N GLY A 233 5.28 0.68 -10.75
CA GLY A 233 3.89 0.60 -10.29
C GLY A 233 3.03 1.73 -10.86
N TYR A 234 3.53 2.97 -10.82
CA TYR A 234 2.86 4.11 -11.44
C TYR A 234 2.67 3.91 -12.94
N ALA A 235 3.72 3.48 -13.64
CA ALA A 235 3.67 3.25 -15.07
C ALA A 235 2.58 2.27 -15.48
N PHE A 236 2.49 1.12 -14.77
CA PHE A 236 1.44 0.13 -15.01
C PHE A 236 0.05 0.67 -14.66
N THR A 237 -0.08 1.39 -13.57
CA THR A 237 -1.35 2.00 -13.15
C THR A 237 -1.82 3.01 -14.19
N ARG A 238 -0.94 3.89 -14.65
CA ARG A 238 -1.22 4.84 -15.73
C ARG A 238 -1.63 4.14 -17.02
N TYR A 239 -0.92 3.09 -17.41
CA TYR A 239 -1.27 2.30 -18.59
C TYR A 239 -2.67 1.71 -18.48
N ILE A 240 -3.04 1.14 -17.32
CA ILE A 240 -4.38 0.61 -17.07
C ILE A 240 -5.43 1.71 -17.22
N ALA A 241 -5.18 2.89 -16.62
CA ALA A 241 -6.11 4.02 -16.68
C ALA A 241 -6.32 4.54 -18.11
N VAL A 242 -5.24 4.72 -18.88
CA VAL A 242 -5.31 5.22 -20.25
C VAL A 242 -5.98 4.22 -21.19
N LYS A 243 -5.63 2.93 -21.05
CA LYS A 243 -6.13 1.87 -21.95
C LYS A 243 -7.56 1.43 -21.63
N TYR A 244 -7.92 1.39 -20.35
CA TYR A 244 -9.18 0.78 -19.90
C TYR A 244 -10.08 1.73 -19.10
N GLY A 245 -9.63 2.96 -18.86
CA GLY A 245 -10.34 3.97 -18.07
C GLY A 245 -10.17 3.81 -16.56
N HIS A 246 -10.39 4.91 -15.84
CA HIS A 246 -10.24 5.01 -14.38
C HIS A 246 -11.13 4.04 -13.60
N ASP A 247 -12.34 3.79 -14.12
CA ASP A 247 -13.32 2.87 -13.52
C ASP A 247 -12.80 1.43 -13.37
N THR A 248 -11.70 1.11 -14.04
CA THR A 248 -11.05 -0.20 -13.94
C THR A 248 -10.46 -0.43 -12.55
N PHE A 249 -9.98 0.61 -11.88
CA PHE A 249 -9.40 0.48 -10.54
C PHE A 249 -10.42 -0.05 -9.52
N LYS A 250 -11.59 0.55 -9.45
CA LYS A 250 -12.65 0.07 -8.53
C LYS A 250 -13.07 -1.37 -8.81
N LYS A 251 -13.04 -1.81 -10.07
CA LYS A 251 -13.34 -3.21 -10.44
C LYS A 251 -12.25 -4.16 -9.99
N ILE A 252 -10.96 -3.78 -10.15
CA ILE A 252 -9.81 -4.56 -9.69
C ILE A 252 -9.86 -4.70 -8.17
N LEU A 253 -10.03 -3.60 -7.44
CA LEU A 253 -10.09 -3.56 -5.98
C LEU A 253 -11.27 -4.39 -5.45
N SER A 254 -12.45 -4.24 -6.05
CA SER A 254 -13.63 -5.08 -5.74
C SER A 254 -13.40 -6.56 -6.04
N SER A 255 -12.61 -6.90 -7.06
CA SER A 255 -12.24 -8.30 -7.32
C SER A 255 -11.27 -8.82 -6.25
N LEU A 256 -10.30 -8.01 -5.82
CA LEU A 256 -9.33 -8.35 -4.77
C LEU A 256 -9.98 -8.45 -3.38
N SER A 257 -11.08 -7.76 -3.12
CA SER A 257 -11.81 -7.88 -1.85
C SER A 257 -12.52 -9.22 -1.66
N LYS A 258 -12.66 -10.04 -2.70
CA LYS A 258 -13.27 -11.38 -2.58
C LYS A 258 -12.37 -12.32 -1.78
N PRO A 259 -12.92 -13.12 -0.83
CA PRO A 259 -12.13 -13.93 0.11
C PRO A 259 -11.09 -14.86 -0.52
N PHE A 260 -11.39 -15.43 -1.70
CA PHE A 260 -10.51 -16.40 -2.37
C PHE A 260 -9.81 -15.85 -3.62
N ASN A 261 -9.80 -14.54 -3.84
CA ASN A 261 -9.02 -13.94 -4.90
C ASN A 261 -7.70 -13.36 -4.38
N TYR A 262 -6.60 -14.03 -4.65
CA TYR A 262 -5.25 -13.65 -4.23
C TYR A 262 -4.39 -13.12 -5.38
N SER A 263 -4.92 -13.06 -6.58
CA SER A 263 -4.17 -12.72 -7.79
C SER A 263 -4.60 -11.39 -8.37
N VAL A 264 -3.69 -10.41 -8.31
CA VAL A 264 -3.90 -9.12 -8.99
C VAL A 264 -4.01 -9.30 -10.50
N SER A 265 -3.21 -10.21 -11.10
CA SER A 265 -3.29 -10.52 -12.54
C SER A 265 -4.68 -11.03 -12.92
N LYS A 266 -5.28 -11.91 -12.09
CA LYS A 266 -6.65 -12.35 -12.28
C LYS A 266 -7.64 -11.21 -12.12
N ALA A 267 -7.48 -10.37 -11.11
CA ALA A 267 -8.35 -9.22 -10.88
C ALA A 267 -8.32 -8.21 -12.05
N ILE A 268 -7.12 -7.93 -12.58
CA ILE A 268 -6.94 -7.10 -13.77
C ILE A 268 -7.64 -7.75 -14.97
N LYS A 269 -7.40 -9.05 -15.22
CA LYS A 269 -8.05 -9.78 -16.30
C LYS A 269 -9.57 -9.71 -16.19
N ASP A 270 -10.13 -10.00 -15.03
CA ASP A 270 -11.59 -9.97 -14.79
C ASP A 270 -12.17 -8.56 -15.00
N ALA A 271 -11.43 -7.51 -14.63
CA ALA A 271 -11.84 -6.12 -14.80
C ALA A 271 -11.75 -5.64 -16.26
N THR A 272 -10.83 -6.21 -17.04
CA THR A 272 -10.54 -5.80 -18.42
C THR A 272 -11.13 -6.72 -19.49
N THR A 273 -11.57 -7.95 -19.15
CA THR A 273 -12.06 -8.97 -20.11
C THR A 273 -13.35 -8.56 -20.84
N LYS A 274 -14.07 -7.55 -20.33
CA LYS A 274 -15.16 -6.91 -21.11
C LYS A 274 -14.64 -5.89 -22.14
N LEU A 275 -13.33 -5.62 -22.19
CA LEU A 275 -12.67 -4.58 -22.96
C LEU A 275 -11.42 -5.15 -23.68
N GLN A 276 -11.59 -6.22 -24.46
CA GLN A 276 -10.56 -6.84 -25.30
C GLN A 276 -9.30 -7.39 -24.60
N GLN A 277 -9.01 -8.65 -24.90
CA GLN A 277 -7.79 -9.38 -24.57
C GLN A 277 -6.60 -8.73 -25.27
N THR A 278 -5.68 -8.17 -24.53
CA THR A 278 -4.23 -8.12 -24.77
C THR A 278 -3.60 -7.08 -23.85
N GLY A 279 -2.69 -7.46 -23.04
CA GLY A 279 -1.82 -6.61 -22.25
C GLY A 279 -0.78 -7.48 -21.57
N SER A 280 0.40 -7.58 -22.17
CA SER A 280 1.61 -8.10 -21.51
C SER A 280 2.36 -6.94 -20.84
N VAL A 281 3.32 -7.28 -19.98
CA VAL A 281 4.29 -6.30 -19.43
C VAL A 281 5.01 -5.58 -20.55
N ASP A 282 5.27 -6.28 -21.66
CA ASP A 282 5.94 -5.75 -22.86
C ASP A 282 5.09 -4.68 -23.56
N ASP A 283 3.75 -4.81 -23.54
CA ASP A 283 2.84 -3.80 -24.10
C ASP A 283 2.86 -2.51 -23.27
N ALA A 284 2.95 -2.61 -21.94
CA ALA A 284 3.04 -1.44 -21.06
C ALA A 284 4.38 -0.72 -21.25
N ALA A 285 5.49 -1.46 -21.34
CA ALA A 285 6.80 -0.89 -21.61
C ALA A 285 6.86 -0.22 -22.99
N SER A 286 6.32 -0.88 -24.04
CA SER A 286 6.22 -0.32 -25.38
C SER A 286 5.36 0.94 -25.43
N TRP A 287 4.26 0.96 -24.70
CA TRP A 287 3.39 2.12 -24.60
C TRP A 287 4.09 3.31 -23.92
N LEU A 288 4.82 3.08 -22.84
CA LEU A 288 5.58 4.12 -22.15
C LEU A 288 6.63 4.76 -23.06
N LEU A 289 7.35 3.96 -23.86
CA LEU A 289 8.31 4.48 -24.83
C LEU A 289 7.66 5.29 -25.96
N ALA A 290 6.43 4.98 -26.32
CA ALA A 290 5.71 5.65 -27.40
C ALA A 290 5.02 6.96 -26.98
N THR A 291 4.74 7.14 -25.68
CA THR A 291 3.96 8.28 -25.16
C THR A 291 4.80 9.29 -24.37
N SER A 292 6.06 9.04 -24.21
CA SER A 292 7.07 9.93 -23.64
C SER A 292 7.92 10.56 -24.74
#